data_6be44336c38ebe6d69b16668fc49beed
#
_entry.id   6be44336c38ebe6d69b16668fc49beed
#
_cell.length_a   1.000
_cell.length_b   1.000
_cell.length_c   1.000
_cell.angle_alpha   90.00
_cell.angle_beta   90.00
_cell.angle_gamma   90.00
#
_symmetry.space_group_name_H-M   'P 1'
#
loop_
_entity.id
_entity.type
_entity.pdbx_description
1 polymer ?
#
loop_
_entity_poly.entity_id
_entity_poly.type
_entity_poly.pdbx_seq_one_letter_code
_entity_poly.pdbx_strand_id
1 'polypeptide(L)'
;MYERYIKRGLDVIFAVIALPIVLVVCIIFGILIWLEDRGTIFYLAKRRGKDGTIFNMYKLRSMKVNAPDIRNKDNSTFNSADDPRVTKIGKLMRKISVDELPQVFNILKGDMSWIGPRPVTTDRPLSEYDQKRKDRLKVKPGITGYTQAYYRNNISQEDKLALDAKYAQKVTFLGDLKIFFKKLTKFLIIFS
;
A
#
# COMPACT_ATOMS: atom_id res chain seq x y z
N MET A 1 6.85 -17.05 -16.60
CA MET A 1 5.54 -17.00 -17.26
C MET A 1 4.46 -16.39 -16.35
N TYR A 2 4.25 -16.88 -15.12
CA TYR A 2 3.21 -16.37 -14.20
C TYR A 2 3.35 -14.86 -13.94
N GLU A 3 4.49 -14.37 -13.44
CA GLU A 3 4.70 -12.96 -13.07
C GLU A 3 4.46 -11.99 -14.25
N ARG A 4 4.95 -12.37 -15.43
CA ARG A 4 4.96 -11.47 -16.59
C ARG A 4 3.59 -11.30 -17.26
N TYR A 5 2.79 -12.39 -17.35
CA TYR A 5 1.56 -12.40 -18.11
C TYR A 5 0.34 -12.68 -17.24
N ILE A 6 0.31 -13.83 -16.55
CA ILE A 6 -0.87 -14.29 -15.82
C ILE A 6 -1.19 -13.36 -14.66
N LYS A 7 -0.17 -13.02 -13.85
CA LYS A 7 -0.35 -12.12 -12.71
C LYS A 7 -0.90 -10.75 -13.15
N ARG A 8 -0.38 -10.18 -14.23
CA ARG A 8 -0.87 -8.90 -14.75
C ARG A 8 -2.32 -9.00 -15.23
N GLY A 9 -2.68 -10.07 -15.92
CA GLY A 9 -4.07 -10.33 -16.33
C GLY A 9 -5.01 -10.39 -15.13
N LEU A 10 -4.64 -11.17 -14.10
CA LEU A 10 -5.41 -11.26 -12.86
C LEU A 10 -5.50 -9.91 -12.13
N ASP A 11 -4.40 -9.17 -12.05
CA ASP A 11 -4.38 -7.83 -11.44
C ASP A 11 -5.42 -6.91 -12.09
N VAL A 12 -5.49 -6.89 -13.41
CA VAL A 12 -6.45 -6.04 -14.15
C VAL A 12 -7.87 -6.53 -13.97
N ILE A 13 -8.12 -7.84 -14.11
CA ILE A 13 -9.47 -8.42 -13.98
C ILE A 13 -10.04 -8.09 -12.60
N PHE A 14 -9.31 -8.38 -11.52
CA PHE A 14 -9.78 -8.07 -10.17
C PHE A 14 -9.89 -6.57 -9.90
N ALA A 15 -9.04 -5.74 -10.50
CA ALA A 15 -9.14 -4.29 -10.37
C ALA A 15 -10.40 -3.74 -11.06
N VAL A 16 -10.75 -4.26 -12.24
CA VAL A 16 -11.99 -3.88 -12.95
C VAL A 16 -13.23 -4.32 -12.16
N ILE A 17 -13.22 -5.54 -11.61
CA ILE A 17 -14.32 -6.04 -10.76
C ILE A 17 -14.47 -5.19 -9.48
N ALA A 18 -13.37 -4.80 -8.86
CA ALA A 18 -13.40 -3.99 -7.64
C ALA A 18 -13.77 -2.51 -7.90
N LEU A 19 -13.53 -2.01 -9.11
CA LEU A 19 -13.64 -0.58 -9.44
C LEU A 19 -15.01 0.05 -9.09
N PRO A 20 -16.17 -0.55 -9.40
CA PRO A 20 -17.47 0.03 -9.02
C PRO A 20 -17.60 0.26 -7.51
N ILE A 21 -17.18 -0.73 -6.71
CA ILE A 21 -17.21 -0.64 -5.25
C ILE A 21 -16.26 0.46 -4.76
N VAL A 22 -15.05 0.49 -5.30
CA VAL A 22 -14.05 1.52 -4.96
C VAL A 22 -14.55 2.92 -5.28
N LEU A 23 -15.23 3.12 -6.41
CA LEU A 23 -15.80 4.41 -6.79
C LEU A 23 -16.88 4.86 -5.79
N VAL A 24 -17.81 3.99 -5.44
CA VAL A 24 -18.86 4.30 -4.45
C VAL A 24 -18.23 4.68 -3.11
N VAL A 25 -17.26 3.90 -2.63
CA VAL A 25 -16.56 4.18 -1.37
C VAL A 25 -15.79 5.50 -1.45
N CYS A 26 -15.12 5.79 -2.56
CA CYS A 26 -14.41 7.06 -2.76
C CYS A 26 -15.36 8.26 -2.75
N ILE A 27 -16.57 8.13 -3.29
CA ILE A 27 -17.57 9.18 -3.27
C ILE A 27 -18.04 9.42 -1.81
N ILE A 28 -18.44 8.37 -1.11
CA ILE A 28 -18.93 8.49 0.28
C ILE A 28 -17.87 9.12 1.19
N PHE A 29 -16.67 8.54 1.24
CA PHE A 29 -15.60 9.06 2.07
C PHE A 29 -15.05 10.39 1.56
N GLY A 30 -15.09 10.64 0.26
CA GLY A 30 -14.73 11.93 -0.33
C GLY A 30 -15.60 13.07 0.19
N ILE A 31 -16.92 12.86 0.24
CA ILE A 31 -17.85 13.82 0.83
C ILE A 31 -17.55 14.04 2.31
N LEU A 32 -17.33 12.97 3.09
CA LEU A 32 -17.03 13.05 4.51
C LEU A 32 -15.71 13.80 4.78
N ILE A 33 -14.67 13.53 4.01
CA ILE A 33 -13.38 14.24 4.08
C ILE A 33 -13.57 15.72 3.79
N TRP A 34 -14.31 16.05 2.73
CA TRP A 34 -14.53 17.43 2.35
C TRP A 34 -15.39 18.19 3.39
N LEU A 35 -16.38 17.54 3.99
CA LEU A 35 -17.19 18.14 5.05
C LEU A 35 -16.39 18.40 6.33
N GLU A 36 -15.38 17.58 6.66
CA GLU A 36 -14.61 17.70 7.89
C GLU A 36 -13.68 18.92 7.89
N ASP A 37 -12.98 19.20 6.78
CA ASP A 37 -11.99 20.29 6.74
C ASP A 37 -11.88 21.03 5.39
N ARG A 38 -12.82 20.80 4.47
CA ARG A 38 -12.92 21.49 3.16
C ARG A 38 -11.69 21.35 2.26
N GLY A 39 -10.81 20.39 2.54
CA GLY A 39 -9.59 20.17 1.78
C GLY A 39 -9.73 19.14 0.65
N THR A 40 -8.59 18.81 0.02
CA THR A 40 -8.53 17.82 -1.06
C THR A 40 -8.98 16.44 -0.59
N ILE A 41 -9.70 15.71 -1.43
CA ILE A 41 -10.19 14.35 -1.14
C ILE A 41 -9.05 13.34 -1.23
N PHE A 42 -8.20 13.48 -2.24
CA PHE A 42 -7.10 12.56 -2.51
C PHE A 42 -5.77 13.11 -2.02
N TYR A 43 -4.93 12.21 -1.58
CA TYR A 43 -3.53 12.41 -1.28
C TYR A 43 -2.67 11.56 -2.24
N LEU A 44 -1.69 12.20 -2.88
CA LEU A 44 -0.77 11.55 -3.81
C LEU A 44 0.60 11.38 -3.13
N ALA A 45 0.92 10.16 -2.74
CA ALA A 45 2.20 9.85 -2.12
C ALA A 45 3.22 9.39 -3.18
N LYS A 46 4.31 10.13 -3.37
CA LYS A 46 5.42 9.68 -4.22
C LYS A 46 6.03 8.40 -3.64
N ARG A 47 6.13 7.36 -4.45
CA ARG A 47 6.66 6.04 -4.06
C ARG A 47 7.54 5.47 -5.15
N ARG A 48 8.48 4.59 -4.76
CA ARG A 48 9.25 3.79 -5.71
C ARG A 48 8.51 2.49 -6.01
N GLY A 49 8.39 2.21 -7.29
CA GLY A 49 7.83 1.01 -7.87
C GLY A 49 8.90 0.06 -8.39
N LYS A 50 8.48 -0.77 -9.35
CA LYS A 50 9.38 -1.72 -10.03
C LYS A 50 10.53 -0.98 -10.70
N ASP A 51 11.72 -1.59 -10.61
CA ASP A 51 12.98 -1.10 -11.17
C ASP A 51 13.34 0.33 -10.72
N GLY A 52 12.80 0.74 -9.55
CA GLY A 52 13.08 2.05 -8.95
C GLY A 52 12.30 3.21 -9.56
N THR A 53 11.37 2.96 -10.47
CA THR A 53 10.50 4.00 -11.06
C THR A 53 9.71 4.72 -9.98
N ILE A 54 9.53 6.03 -10.14
CA ILE A 54 8.74 6.83 -9.19
C ILE A 54 7.33 6.99 -9.75
N PHE A 55 6.33 6.73 -8.90
CA PHE A 55 4.92 6.90 -9.23
C PHE A 55 4.16 7.59 -8.10
N ASN A 56 3.01 8.16 -8.43
CA ASN A 56 2.09 8.74 -7.45
C ASN A 56 1.10 7.66 -6.99
N MET A 57 1.24 7.25 -5.74
CA MET A 57 0.33 6.30 -5.10
C MET A 57 -0.93 7.04 -4.62
N TYR A 58 -2.09 6.64 -5.11
CA TYR A 58 -3.39 7.22 -4.75
C TYR A 58 -3.86 6.75 -3.38
N LYS A 59 -4.30 7.70 -2.55
CA LYS A 59 -4.96 7.43 -1.27
C LYS A 59 -6.09 8.42 -1.04
N LEU A 60 -7.07 8.06 -0.22
CA LEU A 60 -7.94 9.06 0.40
C LEU A 60 -7.16 9.80 1.49
N ARG A 61 -7.36 11.11 1.57
CA ARG A 61 -6.65 11.93 2.55
C ARG A 61 -7.18 11.64 3.95
N SER A 62 -6.32 11.17 4.82
CA SER A 62 -6.63 10.81 6.22
C SER A 62 -6.01 11.76 7.24
N MET A 63 -5.26 12.77 6.78
CA MET A 63 -4.63 13.80 7.63
C MET A 63 -5.22 15.18 7.33
N LYS A 64 -5.12 16.08 8.31
CA LYS A 64 -5.49 17.49 8.18
C LYS A 64 -4.75 18.15 7.01
N VAL A 65 -5.34 19.19 6.45
CA VAL A 65 -4.67 20.03 5.44
C VAL A 65 -3.39 20.61 6.05
N ASN A 66 -2.31 20.62 5.27
CA ASN A 66 -0.99 21.14 5.70
C ASN A 66 -0.43 20.48 6.97
N ALA A 67 -0.76 19.21 7.21
CA ALA A 67 -0.20 18.46 8.32
C ALA A 67 1.34 18.41 8.23
N PRO A 68 2.08 18.72 9.32
CA PRO A 68 3.54 18.74 9.30
C PRO A 68 4.11 17.34 9.05
N ASP A 69 5.28 17.25 8.38
CA ASP A 69 5.99 15.98 8.24
C ASP A 69 6.69 15.63 9.56
N ILE A 70 6.09 14.73 10.32
CA ILE A 70 6.66 14.23 11.58
C ILE A 70 7.28 12.85 11.30
N ARG A 71 8.53 12.68 11.73
CA ARG A 71 9.31 11.45 11.57
C ARG A 71 9.72 10.89 12.94
N ASN A 72 9.92 9.57 13.00
CA ASN A 72 10.53 8.92 14.15
C ASN A 72 12.03 9.26 14.23
N LYS A 73 12.67 8.94 15.35
CA LYS A 73 14.12 9.15 15.57
C LYS A 73 15.00 8.45 14.51
N ASP A 74 14.54 7.34 13.96
CA ASP A 74 15.19 6.58 12.88
C ASP A 74 14.84 7.08 11.47
N ASN A 75 14.26 8.28 11.37
CA ASN A 75 13.77 8.91 10.14
C ASN A 75 12.66 8.12 9.42
N SER A 76 12.10 7.09 10.03
CA SER A 76 10.93 6.39 9.51
C SER A 76 9.66 7.23 9.67
N THR A 77 8.63 6.92 8.87
CA THR A 77 7.33 7.62 8.94
C THR A 77 6.70 7.42 10.31
N PHE A 78 6.38 8.51 11.00
CA PHE A 78 5.60 8.47 12.24
C PHE A 78 4.20 7.92 11.96
N ASN A 79 3.79 6.89 12.69
CA ASN A 79 2.50 6.24 12.53
C ASN A 79 2.02 5.73 13.90
N SER A 80 1.34 6.60 14.64
CA SER A 80 0.71 6.29 15.92
C SER A 80 -0.81 6.25 15.79
N ALA A 81 -1.46 5.48 16.66
CA ALA A 81 -2.93 5.47 16.76
C ALA A 81 -3.47 6.87 17.17
N ASP A 82 -2.68 7.61 17.96
CA ASP A 82 -3.02 8.95 18.46
C ASP A 82 -2.29 10.08 17.72
N ASP A 83 -1.96 9.86 16.46
CA ASP A 83 -1.33 10.88 15.62
C ASP A 83 -2.26 12.11 15.49
N PRO A 84 -1.87 13.30 16.02
CA PRO A 84 -2.71 14.49 16.06
C PRO A 84 -3.00 15.08 14.68
N ARG A 85 -2.26 14.65 13.67
CA ARG A 85 -2.46 15.05 12.27
C ARG A 85 -3.65 14.36 11.61
N VAL A 86 -4.05 13.20 12.16
CA VAL A 86 -5.12 12.37 11.57
C VAL A 86 -6.48 12.95 11.93
N THR A 87 -7.34 13.13 10.92
CA THR A 87 -8.72 13.61 11.12
C THR A 87 -9.60 12.52 11.74
N LYS A 88 -10.80 12.86 12.22
CA LYS A 88 -11.73 11.88 12.80
C LYS A 88 -12.12 10.82 11.74
N ILE A 89 -12.50 11.27 10.56
CA ILE A 89 -12.80 10.38 9.41
C ILE A 89 -11.54 9.61 9.02
N GLY A 90 -10.36 10.25 9.06
CA GLY A 90 -9.08 9.61 8.81
C GLY A 90 -8.78 8.46 9.75
N LYS A 91 -9.09 8.57 11.05
CA LYS A 91 -8.94 7.48 12.03
C LYS A 91 -9.82 6.28 11.65
N LEU A 92 -11.08 6.53 11.29
CA LEU A 92 -12.00 5.48 10.84
C LEU A 92 -11.46 4.79 9.58
N MET A 93 -11.09 5.57 8.55
CA MET A 93 -10.58 5.03 7.29
C MET A 93 -9.33 4.16 7.48
N ARG A 94 -8.37 4.60 8.31
CA ARG A 94 -7.15 3.83 8.62
C ARG A 94 -7.44 2.53 9.36
N LYS A 95 -8.41 2.55 10.28
CA LYS A 95 -8.83 1.35 11.03
C LYS A 95 -9.31 0.24 10.10
N ILE A 96 -10.09 0.58 9.07
CA ILE A 96 -10.65 -0.36 8.10
C ILE A 96 -9.88 -0.40 6.76
N SER A 97 -8.77 0.36 6.66
CA SER A 97 -7.89 0.43 5.48
C SER A 97 -8.58 0.92 4.19
N VAL A 98 -9.65 1.67 4.31
CA VAL A 98 -10.40 2.25 3.16
C VAL A 98 -9.60 3.36 2.47
N ASP A 99 -8.72 4.05 3.20
CA ASP A 99 -7.85 5.07 2.64
C ASP A 99 -6.91 4.54 1.53
N GLU A 100 -6.66 3.23 1.49
CA GLU A 100 -5.80 2.59 0.50
C GLU A 100 -6.53 2.08 -0.75
N LEU A 101 -7.88 2.07 -0.76
CA LEU A 101 -8.67 1.56 -1.90
C LEU A 101 -8.38 2.28 -3.23
N PRO A 102 -8.10 3.60 -3.29
CA PRO A 102 -7.76 4.26 -4.55
C PRO A 102 -6.50 3.70 -5.23
N GLN A 103 -5.68 2.89 -4.56
CA GLN A 103 -4.54 2.20 -5.18
C GLN A 103 -4.96 1.24 -6.30
N VAL A 104 -6.25 0.87 -6.38
CA VAL A 104 -6.81 0.14 -7.53
C VAL A 104 -6.54 0.89 -8.84
N PHE A 105 -6.56 2.22 -8.85
CA PHE A 105 -6.17 3.01 -10.02
C PHE A 105 -4.69 2.82 -10.38
N ASN A 106 -3.80 2.67 -9.38
CA ASN A 106 -2.39 2.35 -9.64
C ASN A 106 -2.22 0.95 -10.22
N ILE A 107 -3.05 -0.02 -9.80
CA ILE A 107 -3.05 -1.36 -10.41
C ILE A 107 -3.48 -1.27 -11.88
N LEU A 108 -4.56 -0.58 -12.20
CA LEU A 108 -5.03 -0.40 -13.58
C LEU A 108 -3.98 0.30 -14.45
N LYS A 109 -3.31 1.34 -13.94
CA LYS A 109 -2.20 2.02 -14.62
C LYS A 109 -0.97 1.14 -14.81
N GLY A 110 -0.80 0.11 -13.97
CA GLY A 110 0.35 -0.79 -14.03
C GLY A 110 1.49 -0.43 -13.10
N ASP A 111 1.34 0.57 -12.24
CA ASP A 111 2.32 0.96 -11.23
C ASP A 111 2.41 -0.07 -10.09
N MET A 112 1.27 -0.71 -9.77
CA MET A 112 1.11 -1.63 -8.64
C MET A 112 0.49 -2.96 -9.06
N SER A 113 0.48 -3.90 -8.13
CA SER A 113 -0.21 -5.21 -8.16
C SER A 113 -1.06 -5.36 -6.91
N TRP A 114 -2.00 -6.31 -6.88
CA TRP A 114 -2.69 -6.67 -5.64
C TRP A 114 -1.72 -7.22 -4.60
N ILE A 115 -0.78 -8.06 -5.05
CA ILE A 115 0.17 -8.75 -4.16
C ILE A 115 1.60 -8.41 -4.58
N GLY A 116 2.37 -7.88 -3.63
CA GLY A 116 3.76 -7.49 -3.82
C GLY A 116 4.33 -6.81 -2.56
N PRO A 117 5.61 -6.50 -2.52
CA PRO A 117 6.22 -5.74 -1.44
C PRO A 117 5.54 -4.38 -1.26
N ARG A 118 5.47 -3.87 0.00
CA ARG A 118 4.90 -2.53 0.23
C ARG A 118 5.70 -1.47 -0.53
N PRO A 119 5.04 -0.48 -1.20
CA PRO A 119 5.75 0.61 -1.88
C PRO A 119 6.66 1.37 -0.91
N VAL A 120 7.89 1.65 -1.33
CA VAL A 120 8.85 2.38 -0.51
C VAL A 120 8.79 3.89 -0.78
N THR A 121 9.19 4.69 0.23
CA THR A 121 9.31 6.14 0.09
C THR A 121 10.46 6.51 -0.85
N THR A 122 10.47 7.76 -1.32
CA THR A 122 11.51 8.28 -2.22
C THR A 122 12.61 9.04 -1.49
N ASP A 123 12.59 9.03 -0.16
CA ASP A 123 13.48 9.83 0.69
C ASP A 123 14.95 9.45 0.57
N ARG A 124 15.23 8.17 0.24
CA ARG A 124 16.59 7.68 0.03
C ARG A 124 16.87 7.51 -1.46
N PRO A 125 17.99 8.01 -2.00
CA PRO A 125 18.36 7.80 -3.39
C PRO A 125 18.69 6.32 -3.69
N LEU A 126 18.48 5.90 -4.94
CA LEU A 126 18.72 4.50 -5.35
C LEU A 126 20.19 4.09 -5.24
N SER A 127 21.12 5.06 -5.34
CA SER A 127 22.57 4.83 -5.17
C SER A 127 22.93 4.26 -3.80
N GLU A 128 22.13 4.59 -2.77
CA GLU A 128 22.33 4.12 -1.39
C GLU A 128 21.61 2.80 -1.08
N TYR A 129 20.97 2.18 -2.09
CA TYR A 129 20.26 0.92 -1.86
C TYR A 129 21.25 -0.25 -1.85
N ASP A 130 21.21 -1.00 -0.75
CA ASP A 130 21.85 -2.31 -0.66
C ASP A 130 21.17 -3.34 -1.59
N GLN A 131 21.76 -4.52 -1.71
CA GLN A 131 21.25 -5.55 -2.61
C GLN A 131 19.82 -5.99 -2.24
N LYS A 132 19.48 -6.12 -0.96
CA LYS A 132 18.12 -6.51 -0.51
C LYS A 132 17.08 -5.47 -0.94
N ARG A 133 17.40 -4.17 -0.81
CA ARG A 133 16.53 -3.08 -1.27
C ARG A 133 16.35 -3.07 -2.78
N LYS A 134 17.42 -3.35 -3.55
CA LYS A 134 17.35 -3.47 -5.01
C LYS A 134 16.53 -4.69 -5.43
N ASP A 135 16.74 -5.82 -4.77
CA ASP A 135 16.04 -7.07 -5.10
C ASP A 135 14.53 -6.95 -4.91
N ARG A 136 14.05 -6.30 -3.84
CA ARG A 136 12.61 -6.09 -3.64
C ARG A 136 11.97 -5.21 -4.71
N LEU A 137 12.73 -4.37 -5.39
CA LEU A 137 12.24 -3.53 -6.50
C LEU A 137 12.15 -4.26 -7.84
N LYS A 138 12.58 -5.52 -7.94
CA LYS A 138 12.46 -6.31 -9.18
C LYS A 138 11.02 -6.62 -9.57
N VAL A 139 10.09 -6.49 -8.63
CA VAL A 139 8.66 -6.73 -8.83
C VAL A 139 7.83 -5.47 -8.55
N LYS A 140 6.60 -5.43 -9.06
CA LYS A 140 5.66 -4.34 -8.74
C LYS A 140 5.31 -4.35 -7.25
N PRO A 141 5.22 -3.18 -6.60
CA PRO A 141 4.71 -3.10 -5.24
C PRO A 141 3.24 -3.51 -5.19
N GLY A 142 2.80 -4.03 -4.04
CA GLY A 142 1.45 -4.51 -3.82
C GLY A 142 0.64 -3.67 -2.83
N ILE A 143 -0.69 -3.74 -2.93
CA ILE A 143 -1.60 -3.27 -1.88
C ILE A 143 -1.38 -4.13 -0.63
N THR A 144 -1.21 -5.43 -0.81
CA THR A 144 -0.79 -6.35 0.26
C THR A 144 0.42 -7.16 -0.18
N GLY A 145 1.16 -7.71 0.79
CA GLY A 145 2.34 -8.52 0.52
C GLY A 145 2.62 -9.50 1.65
N TYR A 146 3.66 -10.29 1.48
CA TYR A 146 4.05 -11.33 2.43
C TYR A 146 4.21 -10.77 3.85
N THR A 147 5.03 -9.75 4.02
CA THR A 147 5.30 -9.15 5.34
C THR A 147 4.06 -8.53 5.98
N GLN A 148 3.19 -7.89 5.19
CA GLN A 148 1.94 -7.31 5.68
C GLN A 148 0.93 -8.39 6.08
N ALA A 149 0.83 -9.50 5.33
CA ALA A 149 -0.12 -10.57 5.60
C ALA A 149 0.28 -11.41 6.82
N TYR A 150 1.57 -11.67 7.01
CA TYR A 150 2.04 -12.56 8.06
C TYR A 150 2.45 -11.85 9.35
N TYR A 151 3.12 -10.71 9.26
CA TYR A 151 3.81 -10.08 10.40
C TYR A 151 3.26 -8.70 10.80
N ARG A 152 2.69 -7.91 9.87
CA ARG A 152 2.32 -6.49 10.10
C ARG A 152 3.53 -5.68 10.60
N ASN A 153 3.49 -5.24 11.87
CA ASN A 153 4.54 -4.45 12.51
C ASN A 153 5.43 -5.23 13.47
N ASN A 154 5.22 -6.56 13.59
CA ASN A 154 5.86 -7.39 14.62
C ASN A 154 7.22 -7.97 14.19
N ILE A 155 7.88 -7.37 13.20
CA ILE A 155 9.24 -7.74 12.78
C ILE A 155 10.06 -6.50 12.48
N SER A 156 11.38 -6.63 12.55
CA SER A 156 12.32 -5.55 12.25
C SER A 156 12.20 -5.07 10.80
N GLN A 157 12.67 -3.86 10.52
CA GLN A 157 12.73 -3.35 9.13
C GLN A 157 13.67 -4.18 8.26
N GLU A 158 14.74 -4.72 8.84
CA GLU A 158 15.68 -5.57 8.13
C GLU A 158 15.05 -6.90 7.71
N ASP A 159 14.31 -7.55 8.61
CA ASP A 159 13.57 -8.78 8.30
C ASP A 159 12.50 -8.55 7.23
N LYS A 160 11.78 -7.41 7.31
CA LYS A 160 10.82 -7.01 6.25
C LYS A 160 11.51 -6.93 4.90
N LEU A 161 12.67 -6.30 4.83
CA LEU A 161 13.43 -6.18 3.59
C LEU A 161 13.89 -7.53 3.05
N ALA A 162 14.40 -8.41 3.94
CA ALA A 162 14.85 -9.74 3.56
C ALA A 162 13.71 -10.60 3.02
N LEU A 163 12.54 -10.59 3.69
CA LEU A 163 11.36 -11.34 3.27
C LEU A 163 10.75 -10.80 1.97
N ASP A 164 10.70 -9.49 1.81
CA ASP A 164 10.23 -8.85 0.58
C ASP A 164 11.16 -9.15 -0.61
N ALA A 165 12.50 -9.15 -0.39
CA ALA A 165 13.48 -9.54 -1.40
C ALA A 165 13.34 -11.02 -1.78
N LYS A 166 13.12 -11.91 -0.79
CA LYS A 166 12.86 -13.34 -1.02
C LYS A 166 11.59 -13.56 -1.85
N TYR A 167 10.51 -12.84 -1.55
CA TYR A 167 9.30 -12.89 -2.36
C TYR A 167 9.57 -12.45 -3.81
N ALA A 168 10.32 -11.36 -4.00
CA ALA A 168 10.63 -10.83 -5.32
C ALA A 168 11.48 -11.77 -6.19
N GLN A 169 12.30 -12.64 -5.56
CA GLN A 169 13.09 -13.65 -6.27
C GLN A 169 12.23 -14.82 -6.81
N LYS A 170 11.09 -15.12 -6.19
CA LYS A 170 10.26 -16.26 -6.56
C LYS A 170 8.76 -15.96 -6.42
N VAL A 171 8.24 -15.18 -7.36
CA VAL A 171 6.79 -14.91 -7.44
C VAL A 171 6.09 -16.10 -8.07
N THR A 172 5.13 -16.69 -7.35
CA THR A 172 4.35 -17.84 -7.83
C THR A 172 2.86 -17.65 -7.56
N PHE A 173 2.01 -18.25 -8.39
CA PHE A 173 0.55 -18.20 -8.21
C PHE A 173 0.12 -18.71 -6.83
N LEU A 174 0.62 -19.86 -6.42
CA LEU A 174 0.30 -20.43 -5.11
C LEU A 174 0.81 -19.56 -3.95
N GLY A 175 1.97 -18.90 -4.12
CA GLY A 175 2.49 -17.94 -3.15
C GLY A 175 1.57 -16.74 -2.98
N ASP A 176 1.13 -16.15 -4.08
CA ASP A 176 0.20 -15.02 -4.08
C ASP A 176 -1.16 -15.42 -3.48
N LEU A 177 -1.67 -16.60 -3.84
CA LEU A 177 -2.92 -17.12 -3.30
C LEU A 177 -2.87 -17.32 -1.78
N LYS A 178 -1.75 -17.86 -1.25
CA LYS A 178 -1.55 -18.00 0.19
C LYS A 178 -1.51 -16.65 0.90
N ILE A 179 -0.84 -15.65 0.32
CA ILE A 179 -0.80 -14.28 0.86
C ILE A 179 -2.21 -13.68 0.90
N PHE A 180 -2.96 -13.84 -0.18
CA PHE A 180 -4.34 -13.34 -0.29
C PHE A 180 -5.24 -13.93 0.81
N PHE A 181 -5.30 -15.25 0.93
CA PHE A 181 -6.12 -15.90 1.96
C PHE A 181 -5.66 -15.55 3.38
N LYS A 182 -4.35 -15.46 3.63
CA LYS A 182 -3.83 -15.04 4.93
C LYS A 182 -4.24 -13.61 5.28
N LYS A 183 -4.29 -12.72 4.30
CA LYS A 183 -4.78 -11.36 4.52
C LYS A 183 -6.28 -11.32 4.76
N LEU A 184 -7.05 -12.11 4.00
CA LEU A 184 -8.50 -12.20 4.12
C LEU A 184 -8.93 -12.72 5.49
N THR A 185 -8.33 -13.80 5.97
CA THR A 185 -8.62 -14.34 7.32
C THR A 185 -8.36 -13.32 8.42
N LYS A 186 -7.24 -12.56 8.32
CA LYS A 186 -6.96 -11.48 9.28
C LYS A 186 -7.96 -10.32 9.21
N PHE A 187 -8.49 -10.03 8.03
CA PHE A 187 -9.51 -8.99 7.86
C PHE A 187 -10.82 -9.43 8.51
N LEU A 188 -11.26 -10.66 8.29
CA LEU A 188 -12.49 -11.19 8.87
C LEU A 188 -12.45 -11.19 10.42
N ILE A 189 -11.30 -11.52 11.02
CA ILE A 189 -11.12 -11.51 12.49
C ILE A 189 -11.26 -10.07 13.09
N ILE A 190 -11.05 -9.02 12.31
CA ILE A 190 -11.21 -7.64 12.81
C ILE A 190 -12.70 -7.27 12.95
N PHE A 191 -13.57 -7.95 12.22
CA PHE A 191 -15.01 -7.69 12.19
C PHE A 191 -15.85 -8.75 12.93
N SER A 192 -15.23 -9.82 13.41
CA SER A 192 -15.83 -10.79 14.35
C SER A 192 -15.56 -10.38 15.79
#